data_9bf901899f89cce7469c6e2e258d79e8
#
_entry.id   9bf901899f89cce7469c6e2e258d79e8
#
_cell.length_a   1.000
_cell.length_b   1.000
_cell.length_c   1.000
_cell.angle_alpha   90.00
_cell.angle_beta   90.00
_cell.angle_gamma   90.00
#
_symmetry.space_group_name_H-M   'P 1'
#
loop_
_entity.id
_entity.type
_entity.pdbx_description
1 polymer ?
#
loop_
_entity_poly.entity_id
_entity_poly.type
_entity_poly.pdbx_seq_one_letter_code
_entity_poly.pdbx_strand_id
1 'polypeptide(L)'
;MALPQDIRPVNSELADSITRSSKIPWIETKPGEAWTKVLWVGQESGRWAVLLKWKKGYVAPPHKHLSAAFAFVLSGRLQVRDNVYGPGDFLHEVNGMVHGATTALEDTEYLFFCDGPVLFFDKDGFTGYRGWEEVLRMQRAAMPKAAE
;
A
#
# COMPACT_ATOMS: atom_id res chain seq x y z
N MET A 1 9.87 -14.94 33.62
CA MET A 1 9.73 -16.22 32.87
C MET A 1 10.83 -16.25 31.81
N ALA A 2 11.69 -17.26 31.82
CA ALA A 2 12.71 -17.41 30.79
C ALA A 2 12.04 -17.83 29.47
N LEU A 3 12.50 -17.26 28.35
CA LEU A 3 12.01 -17.71 27.03
C LEU A 3 12.42 -19.17 26.79
N PRO A 4 11.60 -19.99 26.13
CA PRO A 4 11.95 -21.33 25.76
C PRO A 4 13.23 -21.33 24.91
N GLN A 5 14.29 -21.92 25.43
CA GLN A 5 15.61 -21.94 24.76
C GLN A 5 15.72 -23.06 23.70
N ASP A 6 14.75 -23.95 23.65
CA ASP A 6 14.63 -25.01 22.66
C ASP A 6 14.02 -24.57 21.33
N ILE A 7 13.33 -23.42 21.30
CA ILE A 7 12.80 -22.84 20.07
C ILE A 7 13.90 -22.01 19.41
N ARG A 8 14.54 -22.60 18.43
CA ARG A 8 15.51 -21.89 17.59
C ARG A 8 14.83 -21.32 16.37
N PRO A 9 15.22 -20.12 15.91
CA PRO A 9 14.76 -19.60 14.62
C PRO A 9 15.06 -20.59 13.51
N VAL A 10 14.10 -20.83 12.63
CA VAL A 10 14.27 -21.70 11.45
C VAL A 10 15.30 -21.09 10.47
N ASN A 11 15.46 -19.78 10.52
CA ASN A 11 16.44 -19.03 9.75
C ASN A 11 17.30 -18.19 10.70
N SER A 12 18.61 -18.43 10.73
CA SER A 12 19.57 -17.69 11.55
C SER A 12 19.78 -16.24 11.09
N GLU A 13 19.28 -15.90 9.92
CA GLU A 13 19.34 -14.54 9.34
C GLU A 13 18.09 -13.72 9.64
N LEU A 14 17.19 -14.23 10.50
CA LEU A 14 16.02 -13.45 10.91
C LEU A 14 16.45 -12.18 11.62
N ALA A 15 16.19 -11.06 10.96
CA ALA A 15 16.48 -9.74 11.46
C ALA A 15 15.36 -8.78 11.11
N ASP A 16 15.18 -7.76 11.92
CA ASP A 16 14.28 -6.66 11.59
C ASP A 16 14.79 -5.94 10.34
N SER A 17 13.86 -5.51 9.51
CA SER A 17 14.15 -4.58 8.42
C SER A 17 13.67 -3.18 8.78
N ILE A 18 14.47 -2.16 8.43
CA ILE A 18 14.13 -0.77 8.68
C ILE A 18 14.05 -0.04 7.35
N THR A 19 12.90 0.56 7.08
CA THR A 19 12.70 1.43 5.94
C THR A 19 12.51 2.87 6.42
N ARG A 20 13.39 3.76 5.99
CA ARG A 20 13.29 5.18 6.30
C ARG A 20 12.56 5.91 5.18
N SER A 21 11.29 6.22 5.38
CA SER A 21 10.42 6.79 4.35
C SER A 21 10.93 8.12 3.78
N SER A 22 11.66 8.91 4.59
CA SER A 22 12.28 10.16 4.15
C SER A 22 13.38 9.97 3.10
N LYS A 23 13.94 8.77 2.99
CA LYS A 23 15.01 8.41 2.05
C LYS A 23 14.51 7.68 0.80
N ILE A 24 13.21 7.46 0.71
CA ILE A 24 12.58 6.80 -0.42
C ILE A 24 11.89 7.86 -1.29
N PRO A 25 12.07 7.83 -2.62
CA PRO A 25 11.42 8.78 -3.51
C PRO A 25 9.91 8.52 -3.58
N TRP A 26 9.14 9.58 -3.76
CA TRP A 26 7.76 9.48 -4.20
C TRP A 26 7.73 9.08 -5.67
N ILE A 27 6.94 8.07 -5.99
CA ILE A 27 6.68 7.60 -7.35
C ILE A 27 5.34 8.19 -7.78
N GLU A 28 5.34 9.01 -8.80
CA GLU A 28 4.11 9.57 -9.35
C GLU A 28 3.33 8.48 -10.09
N THR A 29 2.14 8.18 -9.61
CA THR A 29 1.27 7.11 -10.17
C THR A 29 0.13 7.68 -11.00
N LYS A 30 -0.25 8.93 -10.75
CA LYS A 30 -1.15 9.74 -11.57
C LYS A 30 -0.56 11.14 -11.64
N PRO A 31 -0.27 11.68 -12.84
CA PRO A 31 0.37 12.98 -12.99
C PRO A 31 -0.34 14.10 -12.23
N GLY A 32 0.38 14.73 -11.30
CA GLY A 32 -0.11 15.84 -10.48
C GLY A 32 -1.16 15.50 -9.43
N GLU A 33 -1.59 14.24 -9.31
CA GLU A 33 -2.72 13.86 -8.46
C GLU A 33 -2.40 12.80 -7.41
N ALA A 34 -1.57 11.80 -7.74
CA ALA A 34 -1.32 10.69 -6.84
C ALA A 34 0.13 10.18 -6.90
N TRP A 35 0.68 9.86 -5.72
CA TRP A 35 2.04 9.33 -5.54
C TRP A 35 2.05 8.18 -4.55
N THR A 36 3.05 7.33 -4.70
CA THR A 36 3.28 6.16 -3.85
C THR A 36 4.74 6.12 -3.40
N LYS A 37 4.99 5.78 -2.14
CA LYS A 37 6.30 5.31 -1.65
C LYS A 37 6.19 3.86 -1.26
N VAL A 38 7.07 3.01 -1.78
CA VAL A 38 7.10 1.60 -1.41
C VAL A 38 7.92 1.44 -0.13
N LEU A 39 7.26 1.06 0.95
CA LEU A 39 7.89 0.88 2.25
C LEU A 39 8.48 -0.52 2.41
N TRP A 40 7.75 -1.53 1.93
CA TRP A 40 8.15 -2.91 2.10
C TRP A 40 7.42 -3.84 1.12
N VAL A 41 8.13 -4.87 0.68
CA VAL A 41 7.59 -5.94 -0.16
C VAL A 41 8.06 -7.27 0.40
N GLY A 42 7.12 -8.14 0.75
CA GLY A 42 7.36 -9.51 1.20
C GLY A 42 7.14 -10.50 0.06
N GLN A 43 8.18 -10.84 -0.67
CA GLN A 43 8.09 -11.81 -1.76
C GLN A 43 7.57 -13.17 -1.26
N GLU A 44 8.03 -13.60 -0.08
CA GLU A 44 7.69 -14.89 0.53
C GLU A 44 6.22 -14.99 0.96
N SER A 45 5.60 -13.84 1.24
CA SER A 45 4.22 -13.77 1.73
C SER A 45 3.22 -13.22 0.71
N GLY A 46 3.71 -12.54 -0.33
CA GLY A 46 2.88 -11.79 -1.26
C GLY A 46 2.35 -10.46 -0.71
N ARG A 47 2.77 -10.07 0.50
CA ARG A 47 2.35 -8.85 1.19
C ARG A 47 3.17 -7.65 0.76
N TRP A 48 2.61 -6.46 0.92
CA TRP A 48 3.31 -5.21 0.62
C TRP A 48 2.73 -4.04 1.39
N ALA A 49 3.57 -3.03 1.62
CA ALA A 49 3.19 -1.82 2.34
C ALA A 49 3.70 -0.58 1.59
N VAL A 50 2.84 0.41 1.48
CA VAL A 50 3.11 1.67 0.79
C VAL A 50 2.59 2.86 1.59
N LEU A 51 3.20 4.03 1.40
CA LEU A 51 2.55 5.31 1.68
C LEU A 51 1.92 5.82 0.40
N LEU A 52 0.71 6.29 0.51
CA LEU A 52 -0.05 6.91 -0.57
C LEU A 52 -0.23 8.39 -0.27
N LYS A 53 -0.04 9.22 -1.27
CA LYS A 53 -0.28 10.66 -1.20
C LYS A 53 -1.18 11.05 -2.37
N TRP A 54 -2.30 11.65 -2.05
CA TRP A 54 -3.32 12.05 -3.00
C TRP A 54 -3.66 13.52 -2.85
N LYS A 55 -3.81 14.21 -3.97
CA LYS A 55 -4.33 15.57 -3.99
C LYS A 55 -5.84 15.57 -3.76
N LYS A 56 -6.33 16.66 -3.17
CA LYS A 56 -7.75 16.91 -3.04
C LYS A 56 -8.45 16.72 -4.38
N GLY A 57 -9.53 15.94 -4.37
CA GLY A 57 -10.33 15.66 -5.56
C GLY A 57 -9.89 14.41 -6.32
N TYR A 58 -8.74 13.79 -6.01
CA TYR A 58 -8.36 12.53 -6.61
C TYR A 58 -9.36 11.44 -6.26
N VAL A 59 -9.75 10.68 -7.27
CA VAL A 59 -10.64 9.53 -7.14
C VAL A 59 -9.90 8.29 -7.60
N ALA A 60 -9.71 7.34 -6.69
CA ALA A 60 -9.08 6.08 -7.02
C ALA A 60 -9.97 5.25 -7.96
N PRO A 61 -9.38 4.53 -8.93
CA PRO A 61 -10.15 3.67 -9.81
C PRO A 61 -10.84 2.54 -9.04
N PRO A 62 -11.99 2.06 -9.54
CA PRO A 62 -12.66 0.90 -8.96
C PRO A 62 -11.73 -0.30 -8.89
N HIS A 63 -11.78 -1.03 -7.76
CA HIS A 63 -10.95 -2.19 -7.56
C HIS A 63 -11.60 -3.20 -6.63
N LYS A 64 -11.12 -4.44 -6.73
CA LYS A 64 -11.51 -5.54 -5.86
C LYS A 64 -10.29 -6.03 -5.08
N HIS A 65 -10.45 -6.20 -3.79
CA HIS A 65 -9.45 -6.85 -2.96
C HIS A 65 -9.50 -8.37 -3.14
N LEU A 66 -8.36 -8.97 -3.45
CA LEU A 66 -8.20 -10.44 -3.49
C LEU A 66 -7.56 -10.96 -2.20
N SER A 67 -7.46 -10.12 -1.19
CA SER A 67 -6.94 -10.38 0.15
C SER A 67 -7.40 -9.28 1.08
N ALA A 68 -7.16 -9.41 2.38
CA ALA A 68 -7.38 -8.32 3.32
C ALA A 68 -6.38 -7.18 3.07
N ALA A 69 -6.82 -5.96 3.32
CA ALA A 69 -5.98 -4.77 3.33
C ALA A 69 -6.28 -3.89 4.54
N PHE A 70 -5.32 -3.06 4.89
CA PHE A 70 -5.39 -2.17 6.05
C PHE A 70 -4.89 -0.78 5.65
N ALA A 71 -5.59 0.24 6.12
CA ALA A 71 -5.17 1.61 5.93
C ALA A 71 -5.16 2.38 7.24
N PHE A 72 -4.20 3.28 7.39
CA PHE A 72 -4.13 4.20 8.53
C PHE A 72 -3.88 5.61 8.00
N VAL A 73 -4.82 6.52 8.25
CA VAL A 73 -4.73 7.89 7.77
C VAL A 73 -3.74 8.69 8.62
N LEU A 74 -2.76 9.28 7.98
CA LEU A 74 -1.75 10.12 8.62
C LEU A 74 -2.14 11.60 8.59
N SER A 75 -2.67 12.07 7.47
CA SER A 75 -3.13 13.44 7.28
C SER A 75 -4.20 13.52 6.19
N GLY A 76 -5.00 14.57 6.24
CA GLY A 76 -6.07 14.78 5.27
C GLY A 76 -7.33 13.97 5.57
N ARG A 77 -8.17 13.75 4.57
CA ARG A 77 -9.46 13.05 4.71
C ARG A 77 -9.81 12.28 3.44
N LEU A 78 -10.23 11.06 3.64
CA LEU A 78 -10.72 10.15 2.59
C LEU A 78 -12.21 9.91 2.74
N GLN A 79 -12.91 9.79 1.64
CA GLN A 79 -14.28 9.29 1.61
C GLN A 79 -14.33 7.95 0.89
N VAL A 80 -14.89 6.96 1.58
CA VAL A 80 -15.19 5.63 1.03
C VAL A 80 -16.66 5.36 1.28
N ARG A 81 -17.46 5.29 0.21
CA ARG A 81 -18.93 5.23 0.30
C ARG A 81 -19.45 6.42 1.13
N ASP A 82 -20.23 6.14 2.17
CA ASP A 82 -20.82 7.17 3.05
C ASP A 82 -19.93 7.52 4.25
N ASN A 83 -18.76 6.88 4.37
CA ASN A 83 -17.85 7.09 5.49
C ASN A 83 -16.72 8.02 5.12
N VAL A 84 -16.37 8.91 6.05
CA VAL A 84 -15.22 9.81 5.96
C VAL A 84 -14.20 9.40 7.02
N TYR A 85 -12.97 9.23 6.60
CA TYR A 85 -11.83 8.85 7.43
C TYR A 85 -10.84 10.01 7.54
N GLY A 86 -10.39 10.30 8.73
CA GLY A 86 -9.42 11.36 9.03
C GLY A 86 -8.18 10.83 9.77
N PRO A 87 -7.24 11.72 10.16
CA PRO A 87 -6.02 11.33 10.83
C PRO A 87 -6.25 10.47 12.07
N GLY A 88 -5.54 9.33 12.15
CA GLY A 88 -5.68 8.37 13.23
C GLY A 88 -6.75 7.30 13.02
N ASP A 89 -7.54 7.39 11.96
CA ASP A 89 -8.51 6.35 11.62
C ASP A 89 -7.83 5.15 10.98
N PHE A 90 -8.24 3.97 11.41
CA PHE A 90 -7.79 2.68 10.92
C PHE A 90 -8.91 1.99 10.14
N LEU A 91 -8.61 1.57 8.92
CA LEU A 91 -9.54 0.85 8.06
C LEU A 91 -9.08 -0.59 7.91
N HIS A 92 -10.02 -1.51 8.04
CA HIS A 92 -9.83 -2.91 7.63
C HIS A 92 -10.71 -3.18 6.41
N GLU A 93 -10.10 -3.55 5.33
CA GLU A 93 -10.76 -3.86 4.06
C GLU A 93 -10.72 -5.37 3.83
N VAL A 94 -11.89 -6.00 3.84
CA VAL A 94 -11.99 -7.45 3.81
C VAL A 94 -11.68 -8.04 2.45
N ASN A 95 -11.19 -9.28 2.44
CA ASN A 95 -11.01 -10.04 1.21
C ASN A 95 -12.32 -10.12 0.41
N GLY A 96 -12.21 -9.93 -0.88
CA GLY A 96 -13.34 -9.98 -1.81
C GLY A 96 -14.14 -8.69 -1.90
N MET A 97 -13.81 -7.68 -1.09
CA MET A 97 -14.50 -6.40 -1.13
C MET A 97 -14.24 -5.67 -2.47
N VAL A 98 -15.32 -5.12 -3.02
CA VAL A 98 -15.29 -4.27 -4.21
C VAL A 98 -15.44 -2.82 -3.77
N HIS A 99 -14.43 -2.02 -4.06
CA HIS A 99 -14.49 -0.57 -3.92
C HIS A 99 -15.10 0.08 -5.16
N GLY A 100 -16.11 0.92 -4.97
CA GLY A 100 -16.58 1.81 -6.02
C GLY A 100 -15.57 2.93 -6.25
N ALA A 101 -15.62 3.95 -5.42
CA ALA A 101 -14.70 5.07 -5.46
C ALA A 101 -14.17 5.38 -4.06
N THR A 102 -12.88 5.71 -3.98
CA THR A 102 -12.27 6.34 -2.81
C THR A 102 -11.82 7.71 -3.23
N THR A 103 -12.31 8.74 -2.56
CA THR A 103 -12.06 10.14 -2.93
C THR A 103 -11.26 10.84 -1.85
N ALA A 104 -10.21 11.55 -2.23
CA ALA A 104 -9.49 12.45 -1.35
C ALA A 104 -10.28 13.77 -1.20
N LEU A 105 -10.84 14.02 -0.03
CA LEU A 105 -11.57 15.26 0.26
C LEU A 105 -10.63 16.45 0.53
N GLU A 106 -9.40 16.14 0.92
CA GLU A 106 -8.29 17.05 1.17
C GLU A 106 -7.02 16.43 0.62
N ASP A 107 -5.91 17.18 0.56
CA ASP A 107 -4.59 16.58 0.34
C ASP A 107 -4.34 15.57 1.46
N THR A 108 -4.14 14.32 1.10
CA THR A 108 -4.18 13.19 2.05
C THR A 108 -2.94 12.31 1.91
N GLU A 109 -2.39 11.91 3.05
CA GLU A 109 -1.38 10.86 3.13
C GLU A 109 -1.88 9.75 4.07
N TYR A 110 -1.68 8.51 3.65
CA TYR A 110 -2.05 7.35 4.46
C TYR A 110 -1.17 6.15 4.19
N LEU A 111 -0.98 5.35 5.25
CA LEU A 111 -0.33 4.05 5.15
C LEU A 111 -1.32 3.03 4.61
N PHE A 112 -0.90 2.25 3.64
CA PHE A 112 -1.67 1.14 3.08
C PHE A 112 -0.84 -0.14 3.13
N PHE A 113 -1.38 -1.15 3.79
CA PHE A 113 -0.78 -2.48 3.90
C PHE A 113 -1.74 -3.51 3.30
N CYS A 114 -1.24 -4.36 2.41
CA CYS A 114 -2.06 -5.33 1.69
C CYS A 114 -1.50 -6.75 1.84
N ASP A 115 -2.38 -7.69 2.19
CA ASP A 115 -2.01 -9.10 2.34
C ASP A 115 -1.85 -9.83 1.00
N GLY A 116 -2.23 -9.20 -0.09
CA GLY A 116 -2.12 -9.78 -1.43
C GLY A 116 -2.51 -8.78 -2.53
N PRO A 117 -2.95 -9.27 -3.69
CA PRO A 117 -3.20 -8.38 -4.83
C PRO A 117 -4.53 -7.64 -4.75
N VAL A 118 -4.55 -6.52 -5.46
CA VAL A 118 -5.74 -5.71 -5.77
C VAL A 118 -5.99 -5.79 -7.26
N LEU A 119 -7.23 -6.07 -7.66
CA LEU A 119 -7.67 -6.19 -9.03
C LEU A 119 -8.38 -4.92 -9.48
N PHE A 120 -7.89 -4.29 -10.54
CA PHE A 120 -8.54 -3.11 -11.13
C PHE A 120 -9.47 -3.50 -12.26
N PHE A 121 -10.56 -2.78 -12.41
CA PHE A 121 -11.54 -2.98 -13.45
C PHE A 121 -12.24 -1.66 -13.81
N ASP A 122 -12.89 -1.65 -14.94
CA ASP A 122 -13.80 -0.60 -15.39
C ASP A 122 -15.12 -1.21 -15.91
N LYS A 123 -15.93 -0.41 -16.59
CA LYS A 123 -17.22 -0.86 -17.17
C LYS A 123 -17.07 -1.97 -18.22
N ASP A 124 -15.88 -2.09 -18.82
CA ASP A 124 -15.59 -3.05 -19.88
C ASP A 124 -14.89 -4.32 -19.35
N GLY A 125 -14.57 -4.35 -18.04
CA GLY A 125 -14.01 -5.50 -17.35
C GLY A 125 -12.66 -5.26 -16.69
N PHE A 126 -11.84 -6.30 -16.63
CA PHE A 126 -10.53 -6.29 -15.99
C PHE A 126 -9.53 -5.39 -16.73
N THR A 127 -8.87 -4.51 -15.98
CA THR A 127 -7.87 -3.59 -16.54
C THR A 127 -6.46 -3.85 -16.05
N GLY A 128 -6.29 -4.56 -14.94
CA GLY A 128 -4.98 -4.89 -14.40
C GLY A 128 -5.04 -5.28 -12.93
N TYR A 129 -3.88 -5.59 -12.37
CA TYR A 129 -3.77 -5.87 -10.95
C TYR A 129 -2.49 -5.26 -10.36
N ARG A 130 -2.47 -5.13 -9.05
CA ARG A 130 -1.30 -4.72 -8.29
C ARG A 130 -1.07 -5.72 -7.17
N GLY A 131 -0.01 -6.48 -7.29
CA GLY A 131 0.48 -7.38 -6.26
C GLY A 131 1.93 -7.04 -5.90
N TRP A 132 2.57 -7.89 -5.12
CA TRP A 132 3.95 -7.68 -4.67
C TRP A 132 4.95 -7.50 -5.82
N GLU A 133 4.75 -8.19 -6.94
CA GLU A 133 5.63 -8.09 -8.12
C GLU A 133 5.58 -6.72 -8.77
N GLU A 134 4.36 -6.17 -8.97
CA GLU A 134 4.17 -4.83 -9.54
C GLU A 134 4.73 -3.77 -8.62
N VAL A 135 4.50 -3.90 -7.31
CA VAL A 135 5.03 -2.98 -6.30
C VAL A 135 6.57 -3.04 -6.27
N LEU A 136 7.15 -4.23 -6.37
CA LEU A 136 8.61 -4.40 -6.46
C LEU A 136 9.19 -3.77 -7.73
N ARG A 137 8.53 -3.94 -8.87
CA ARG A 137 8.94 -3.29 -10.14
C ARG A 137 8.92 -1.76 -10.02
N MET A 138 7.87 -1.21 -9.40
CA MET A 138 7.76 0.23 -9.12
C MET A 138 8.93 0.71 -8.25
N GLN A 139 9.22 0.00 -7.16
CA GLN A 139 10.32 0.31 -6.25
C GLN A 139 11.66 0.32 -7.00
N ARG A 140 11.97 -0.73 -7.75
CA ARG A 140 13.23 -0.86 -8.50
C ARG A 140 13.40 0.21 -9.57
N ALA A 141 12.32 0.56 -10.26
CA ALA A 141 12.35 1.60 -11.29
C ALA A 141 12.61 3.00 -10.71
N ALA A 142 12.20 3.24 -9.46
CA ALA A 142 12.38 4.52 -8.77
C ALA A 142 13.74 4.65 -8.07
N MET A 143 14.44 3.53 -7.84
CA MET A 143 15.76 3.56 -7.20
C MET A 143 16.79 4.13 -8.16
N PRO A 144 17.73 4.99 -7.69
CA PRO A 144 18.87 5.42 -8.52
C PRO A 144 19.62 4.17 -9.02
N LYS A 145 19.92 4.15 -10.32
CA LYS A 145 20.84 3.13 -10.83
C LYS A 145 22.14 3.28 -10.06
N ALA A 146 22.68 2.17 -9.52
CA ALA A 146 24.01 2.18 -8.94
C ALA A 146 24.96 2.78 -9.98
N ALA A 147 25.77 3.75 -9.56
CA ALA A 147 26.84 4.26 -10.43
C ALA A 147 27.74 3.07 -10.78
N GLU A 148 27.81 2.76 -12.08
CA GLU A 148 28.76 1.76 -12.59
C GLU A 148 30.20 2.22 -12.37
#